data_2c890d9ded3e4a588dfa3bc7ba429488
#
_entry.id   2c890d9ded3e4a588dfa3bc7ba429488
#
_cell.length_a   1.000
_cell.length_b   1.000
_cell.length_c   1.000
_cell.angle_alpha   90.00
_cell.angle_beta   90.00
_cell.angle_gamma   90.00
#
_symmetry.space_group_name_H-M   'P 1'
#
loop_
_entity.id
_entity.type
_entity.pdbx_description
1 polymer ?
#
loop_
_entity_poly.entity_id
_entity_poly.type
_entity_poly.pdbx_seq_one_letter_code
_entity_poly.pdbx_strand_id
1 'polypeptide(L)'
;MWNIMKYVCAEGIVFRGLCGQRCADKRRSVRLWVRGPSTHQIHAVHNSVPFSQTHVVTSPPWRVLFFGTDSFAEESLKHLFASRQKAGSGVVKLLEVVTLPKDLPVRRFALQNQLHVHDWPNVNVQDRFDVGVVVSFGCLLKENLIGQFPYGILNIHPSLLPRWRGPAPVFHTVLHGDTVSGVTIMQIRPKRFDVGPILNQCIYPVPENATAEQLGETLATMGAKLLIDTLQNLPEFVANRREQTSKGVTSAPKISSSMSWIVWEEHTCDQIDCLFRAIGSRIPLRTLWMGEPIKLLDFAGKFLTSLSGAVAETPGTVRYDRESDSLLISCKDGWVAFRAVMLKKRLSALDFYNGYLHPFFLKRFPRRQKECVFESYKTKDSNTPLGREDAHKVQNL
;
A
#
# COMPACT_ATOMS: atom_id res chain seq x y z
N MET A 1 0.68 -37.43 0.05
CA MET A 1 -0.20 -37.50 1.24
C MET A 1 -0.11 -36.14 1.94
N TRP A 2 -1.01 -35.26 1.63
CA TRP A 2 -1.07 -33.90 2.22
C TRP A 2 -2.29 -33.83 3.14
N ASN A 3 -2.02 -33.61 4.41
CA ASN A 3 -3.05 -33.42 5.43
C ASN A 3 -3.58 -31.98 5.36
N ILE A 4 -4.86 -31.87 5.10
CA ILE A 4 -5.66 -30.65 5.17
C ILE A 4 -5.91 -30.32 6.64
N MET A 5 -5.37 -29.22 7.11
CA MET A 5 -5.77 -28.64 8.41
C MET A 5 -6.91 -27.66 8.19
N LYS A 6 -8.11 -28.09 8.57
CA LYS A 6 -9.31 -27.24 8.71
C LYS A 6 -9.17 -26.42 9.97
N TYR A 7 -9.17 -25.09 9.84
CA TYR A 7 -9.41 -24.23 11.01
C TYR A 7 -10.92 -24.02 11.17
N VAL A 8 -11.42 -24.59 12.26
CA VAL A 8 -12.76 -24.38 12.80
C VAL A 8 -12.75 -23.09 13.60
N CYS A 9 -13.62 -22.16 13.29
CA CYS A 9 -13.97 -21.06 14.19
C CYS A 9 -14.84 -21.63 15.33
N ALA A 10 -14.38 -21.47 16.56
CA ALA A 10 -15.18 -21.74 17.75
C ALA A 10 -15.40 -20.47 18.57
N GLU A 11 -16.67 -20.14 18.73
CA GLU A 11 -17.36 -19.70 19.96
C GLU A 11 -16.77 -18.50 20.72
N GLY A 12 -17.45 -17.33 20.85
CA GLY A 12 -18.73 -17.22 21.57
C GLY A 12 -18.50 -17.04 23.06
N ILE A 13 -18.15 -15.81 23.53
CA ILE A 13 -18.22 -15.48 24.97
C ILE A 13 -19.33 -14.45 25.16
N VAL A 14 -20.43 -14.96 25.70
CA VAL A 14 -21.57 -14.19 26.23
C VAL A 14 -21.20 -13.70 27.64
N PHE A 15 -21.09 -12.40 27.85
CA PHE A 15 -21.13 -11.85 29.21
C PHE A 15 -22.56 -11.37 29.52
N ARG A 16 -23.25 -12.15 30.37
CA ARG A 16 -24.41 -11.70 31.13
C ARG A 16 -23.93 -10.97 32.38
N GLY A 17 -24.30 -9.73 32.54
CA GLY A 17 -24.19 -9.00 33.80
C GLY A 17 -25.51 -8.37 34.12
N LEU A 18 -26.22 -8.98 35.08
CA LEU A 18 -27.40 -8.47 35.76
C LEU A 18 -27.01 -7.27 36.65
N CYS A 19 -27.71 -6.17 36.57
CA CYS A 19 -28.13 -5.45 37.77
C CYS A 19 -29.27 -4.50 37.43
N GLY A 20 -30.39 -4.79 38.02
CA GLY A 20 -31.57 -3.94 37.99
C GLY A 20 -31.49 -2.86 39.06
N GLN A 21 -32.11 -1.74 38.78
CA GLN A 21 -32.83 -0.97 39.79
C GLN A 21 -33.83 -0.04 39.12
N ARG A 22 -35.07 -0.19 39.58
CA ARG A 22 -36.23 0.67 39.27
C ARG A 22 -36.07 2.02 39.94
N CYS A 23 -36.50 3.08 39.29
CA CYS A 23 -37.12 4.20 40.00
C CYS A 23 -38.19 4.87 39.12
N ALA A 24 -39.26 5.21 39.78
CA ALA A 24 -40.56 5.58 39.30
C ALA A 24 -40.72 7.06 38.88
N ASP A 25 -41.57 7.24 37.92
CA ASP A 25 -42.72 8.16 37.85
C ASP A 25 -42.55 9.61 38.33
N LYS A 26 -42.80 10.57 37.43
CA LYS A 26 -43.60 11.77 37.69
C LYS A 26 -44.07 12.44 36.41
N ARG A 27 -45.34 12.24 36.11
CA ARG A 27 -46.08 13.06 35.13
C ARG A 27 -46.26 14.48 35.68
N ARG A 28 -46.05 15.49 34.85
CA ARG A 28 -46.72 16.79 34.95
C ARG A 28 -47.15 17.27 33.58
N SER A 29 -48.45 17.22 33.38
CA SER A 29 -49.16 17.88 32.30
C SER A 29 -49.26 19.38 32.57
N VAL A 30 -48.88 20.21 31.59
CA VAL A 30 -49.24 21.64 31.57
C VAL A 30 -50.07 21.86 30.31
N ARG A 31 -51.35 22.18 30.51
CA ARG A 31 -52.23 22.69 29.47
C ARG A 31 -51.99 24.19 29.37
N LEU A 32 -51.73 24.68 28.17
CA LEU A 32 -51.87 26.12 27.86
C LEU A 32 -52.88 26.29 26.71
N TRP A 33 -53.88 27.03 27.02
CA TRP A 33 -54.91 27.54 26.11
C TRP A 33 -54.31 28.63 25.24
N VAL A 34 -54.58 28.62 23.91
CA VAL A 34 -54.52 29.83 23.10
C VAL A 34 -55.67 29.80 22.09
N ARG A 35 -56.43 30.90 22.13
CA ARG A 35 -57.54 31.23 21.24
C ARG A 35 -57.08 31.47 19.82
N GLY A 36 -57.89 31.05 18.78
CA GLY A 36 -57.87 31.64 17.44
C GLY A 36 -58.62 33.00 17.41
N PRO A 37 -58.82 33.65 16.32
CA PRO A 37 -58.97 33.21 14.92
C PRO A 37 -58.33 34.17 13.90
N SER A 38 -58.16 33.78 12.63
CA SER A 38 -58.59 34.57 11.44
C SER A 38 -58.18 33.87 10.14
N THR A 39 -59.15 33.62 9.34
CA THR A 39 -59.12 33.15 7.97
C THR A 39 -58.51 34.19 7.02
N HIS A 40 -57.40 33.85 6.38
CA HIS A 40 -57.04 34.35 5.05
C HIS A 40 -56.61 33.18 4.17
N GLN A 41 -57.46 32.83 3.21
CA GLN A 41 -57.11 31.93 2.12
C GLN A 41 -56.07 32.57 1.23
N ILE A 42 -54.86 32.04 1.28
CA ILE A 42 -53.86 32.30 0.24
C ILE A 42 -53.80 31.03 -0.62
N HIS A 43 -54.25 31.12 -1.85
CA HIS A 43 -54.07 30.11 -2.87
C HIS A 43 -52.57 30.03 -3.20
N ALA A 44 -51.86 29.13 -2.54
CA ALA A 44 -50.51 28.72 -2.94
C ALA A 44 -50.66 27.69 -4.05
N VAL A 45 -50.34 28.10 -5.27
CA VAL A 45 -50.12 27.18 -6.40
C VAL A 45 -48.84 26.41 -6.11
N HIS A 46 -49.00 25.24 -5.55
CA HIS A 46 -47.89 24.27 -5.43
C HIS A 46 -47.63 23.67 -6.82
N ASN A 47 -46.73 24.29 -7.57
CA ASN A 47 -46.00 23.57 -8.60
C ASN A 47 -44.97 22.63 -7.89
N SER A 48 -45.44 21.50 -7.41
CA SER A 48 -44.59 20.39 -7.02
C SER A 48 -44.02 19.77 -8.30
N VAL A 49 -42.80 20.18 -8.67
CA VAL A 49 -41.94 19.40 -9.55
C VAL A 49 -41.77 18.06 -8.88
N PRO A 50 -42.10 16.91 -9.47
CA PRO A 50 -41.89 15.64 -8.86
C PRO A 50 -40.38 15.44 -8.68
N PHE A 51 -39.90 15.46 -7.43
CA PHE A 51 -38.59 15.03 -7.08
C PHE A 51 -38.50 13.55 -7.48
N SER A 52 -37.83 13.26 -8.57
CA SER A 52 -37.57 11.90 -9.03
C SER A 52 -36.92 11.16 -7.86
N GLN A 53 -37.66 10.28 -7.20
CA GLN A 53 -37.10 9.34 -6.23
C GLN A 53 -36.18 8.42 -7.02
N THR A 54 -34.90 8.73 -7.04
CA THR A 54 -33.87 7.81 -7.51
C THR A 54 -33.91 6.57 -6.61
N HIS A 55 -34.47 5.49 -7.11
CA HIS A 55 -34.48 4.20 -6.41
C HIS A 55 -33.03 3.75 -6.21
N VAL A 56 -32.54 3.93 -4.98
CA VAL A 56 -31.23 3.39 -4.61
C VAL A 56 -31.34 1.86 -4.62
N VAL A 57 -30.54 1.22 -5.47
CA VAL A 57 -30.43 -0.25 -5.51
C VAL A 57 -29.88 -0.72 -4.17
N THR A 58 -30.53 -1.69 -3.50
CA THR A 58 -30.19 -2.12 -2.14
C THR A 58 -29.52 -3.49 -2.09
N SER A 59 -29.35 -4.15 -3.23
CA SER A 59 -28.72 -5.47 -3.34
C SER A 59 -28.03 -5.64 -4.69
N PRO A 60 -27.01 -6.52 -4.81
CA PRO A 60 -26.39 -6.82 -6.10
C PRO A 60 -27.42 -7.39 -7.10
N PRO A 61 -27.12 -7.32 -8.41
CA PRO A 61 -25.86 -6.91 -9.01
C PRO A 61 -25.74 -5.39 -9.23
N TRP A 62 -24.53 -4.86 -8.99
CA TRP A 62 -24.22 -3.42 -9.01
C TRP A 62 -23.80 -2.90 -10.39
N ARG A 63 -24.04 -1.61 -10.62
CA ARG A 63 -23.44 -0.83 -11.71
C ARG A 63 -22.15 -0.20 -11.16
N VAL A 64 -21.01 -0.68 -11.64
CA VAL A 64 -19.68 -0.34 -11.13
C VAL A 64 -18.93 0.53 -12.13
N LEU A 65 -18.35 1.65 -11.66
CA LEU A 65 -17.33 2.40 -12.39
C LEU A 65 -15.97 2.16 -11.74
N PHE A 66 -15.05 1.56 -12.50
CA PHE A 66 -13.74 1.18 -12.03
C PHE A 66 -12.68 2.18 -12.46
N PHE A 67 -11.84 2.62 -11.53
CA PHE A 67 -10.70 3.52 -11.75
C PHE A 67 -9.39 2.79 -11.45
N GLY A 68 -8.49 2.67 -12.44
CA GLY A 68 -7.22 1.98 -12.25
C GLY A 68 -6.23 2.20 -13.39
N THR A 69 -4.96 1.83 -13.16
CA THR A 69 -3.91 2.04 -14.17
C THR A 69 -2.97 0.84 -14.34
N ASP A 70 -2.46 0.24 -13.29
CA ASP A 70 -1.37 -0.73 -13.29
C ASP A 70 -1.84 -2.19 -13.16
N SER A 71 -0.88 -3.11 -13.07
CA SER A 71 -1.13 -4.55 -12.92
C SER A 71 -1.80 -4.92 -11.60
N PHE A 72 -1.57 -4.16 -10.53
CA PHE A 72 -2.25 -4.37 -9.27
C PHE A 72 -3.76 -4.08 -9.40
N ALA A 73 -4.11 -3.00 -10.10
CA ALA A 73 -5.50 -2.65 -10.39
C ALA A 73 -6.16 -3.62 -11.38
N GLU A 74 -5.40 -4.11 -12.38
CA GLU A 74 -5.89 -5.06 -13.37
C GLU A 74 -6.44 -6.34 -12.74
N GLU A 75 -5.82 -6.84 -11.66
CA GLU A 75 -6.27 -8.05 -10.97
C GLU A 75 -7.68 -7.88 -10.39
N SER A 76 -7.97 -6.73 -9.79
CA SER A 76 -9.33 -6.40 -9.32
C SER A 76 -10.33 -6.26 -10.47
N LEU A 77 -9.92 -5.67 -11.58
CA LEU A 77 -10.76 -5.55 -12.77
C LEU A 77 -11.12 -6.91 -13.36
N LYS A 78 -10.17 -7.86 -13.42
CA LYS A 78 -10.40 -9.25 -13.84
C LYS A 78 -11.48 -9.93 -12.98
N HIS A 79 -11.42 -9.78 -11.67
CA HIS A 79 -12.41 -10.37 -10.76
C HIS A 79 -13.79 -9.74 -10.92
N LEU A 80 -13.88 -8.42 -11.09
CA LEU A 80 -15.15 -7.73 -11.37
C LEU A 80 -15.75 -8.18 -12.70
N PHE A 81 -14.92 -8.30 -13.75
CA PHE A 81 -15.35 -8.79 -15.06
C PHE A 81 -15.85 -10.22 -15.01
N ALA A 82 -15.13 -11.11 -14.35
CA ALA A 82 -15.55 -12.51 -14.16
C ALA A 82 -16.86 -12.61 -13.37
N SER A 83 -17.07 -11.73 -12.38
CA SER A 83 -18.32 -11.68 -11.62
C SER A 83 -19.51 -11.21 -12.45
N ARG A 84 -19.31 -10.34 -13.45
CA ARG A 84 -20.35 -9.90 -14.39
C ARG A 84 -20.91 -11.05 -15.22
N GLN A 85 -20.06 -12.04 -15.56
CA GLN A 85 -20.43 -13.16 -16.45
C GLN A 85 -21.13 -14.32 -15.73
N LYS A 86 -21.19 -14.34 -14.40
CA LYS A 86 -21.82 -15.41 -13.64
C LYS A 86 -23.35 -15.29 -13.70
N ALA A 87 -23.98 -16.14 -14.46
CA ALA A 87 -25.45 -16.21 -14.54
C ALA A 87 -26.07 -16.48 -13.16
N GLY A 88 -26.99 -15.62 -12.71
CA GLY A 88 -27.78 -15.80 -11.50
C GLY A 88 -27.09 -15.48 -10.16
N SER A 89 -25.74 -15.38 -10.13
CA SER A 89 -24.97 -15.07 -8.91
C SER A 89 -23.93 -13.98 -9.08
N GLY A 90 -23.96 -13.25 -10.16
CA GLY A 90 -23.03 -12.18 -10.47
C GLY A 90 -23.25 -10.96 -9.55
N VAL A 91 -22.17 -10.36 -9.06
CA VAL A 91 -22.20 -9.16 -8.21
C VAL A 91 -22.23 -7.87 -9.04
N VAL A 92 -21.88 -7.96 -10.33
CA VAL A 92 -21.73 -6.83 -11.24
C VAL A 92 -22.70 -6.94 -12.41
N LYS A 93 -23.56 -5.91 -12.60
CA LYS A 93 -24.48 -5.78 -13.73
C LYS A 93 -23.87 -4.96 -14.87
N LEU A 94 -23.24 -3.84 -14.54
CA LEU A 94 -22.58 -2.94 -15.47
C LEU A 94 -21.16 -2.67 -14.96
N LEU A 95 -20.17 -2.78 -15.86
CA LEU A 95 -18.77 -2.45 -15.55
C LEU A 95 -18.21 -1.57 -16.65
N GLU A 96 -17.84 -0.35 -16.29
CA GLU A 96 -17.10 0.56 -17.15
C GLU A 96 -15.80 0.97 -16.46
N VAL A 97 -14.82 1.42 -17.24
CA VAL A 97 -13.45 1.64 -16.78
C VAL A 97 -13.02 3.07 -17.03
N VAL A 98 -12.43 3.70 -16.03
CA VAL A 98 -11.75 4.99 -16.15
C VAL A 98 -10.26 4.76 -16.01
N THR A 99 -9.49 5.22 -16.97
CA THR A 99 -8.03 5.11 -16.93
C THR A 99 -7.36 6.27 -17.67
N LEU A 100 -6.03 6.34 -17.61
CA LEU A 100 -5.29 7.36 -18.36
C LEU A 100 -5.20 6.99 -19.86
N PRO A 101 -5.13 7.97 -20.77
CA PRO A 101 -5.03 7.74 -22.23
C PRO A 101 -3.60 7.29 -22.62
N LYS A 102 -3.14 6.18 -22.05
CA LYS A 102 -1.82 5.57 -22.27
C LYS A 102 -1.98 4.07 -22.37
N ASP A 103 -1.00 3.39 -22.97
CA ASP A 103 -0.95 1.93 -22.99
C ASP A 103 -0.59 1.38 -21.61
N LEU A 104 -1.62 1.10 -20.80
CA LEU A 104 -1.53 0.63 -19.42
C LEU A 104 -2.24 -0.73 -19.26
N PRO A 105 -1.85 -1.55 -18.27
CA PRO A 105 -2.44 -2.86 -18.02
C PRO A 105 -3.98 -2.84 -17.97
N VAL A 106 -4.56 -1.97 -17.15
CA VAL A 106 -6.03 -1.81 -17.04
C VAL A 106 -6.67 -1.45 -18.37
N ARG A 107 -6.06 -0.53 -19.15
CA ARG A 107 -6.60 -0.14 -20.46
C ARG A 107 -6.56 -1.29 -21.46
N ARG A 108 -5.44 -2.01 -21.53
CA ARG A 108 -5.30 -3.18 -22.41
C ARG A 108 -6.36 -4.23 -22.11
N PHE A 109 -6.49 -4.61 -20.83
CA PHE A 109 -7.50 -5.59 -20.41
C PHE A 109 -8.92 -5.14 -20.76
N ALA A 110 -9.26 -3.87 -20.47
CA ALA A 110 -10.58 -3.33 -20.75
C ALA A 110 -10.94 -3.38 -22.26
N LEU A 111 -10.02 -2.95 -23.12
CA LEU A 111 -10.22 -2.97 -24.57
C LEU A 111 -10.31 -4.40 -25.13
N GLN A 112 -9.46 -5.32 -24.67
CA GLN A 112 -9.50 -6.74 -25.08
C GLN A 112 -10.82 -7.42 -24.72
N ASN A 113 -11.45 -6.99 -23.62
CA ASN A 113 -12.73 -7.54 -23.16
C ASN A 113 -13.93 -6.65 -23.50
N GLN A 114 -13.79 -5.71 -24.43
CA GLN A 114 -14.85 -4.85 -24.94
C GLN A 114 -15.60 -4.07 -23.83
N LEU A 115 -14.90 -3.70 -22.75
CA LEU A 115 -15.41 -2.82 -21.72
C LEU A 115 -15.38 -1.36 -22.23
N HIS A 116 -16.39 -0.59 -21.86
CA HIS A 116 -16.37 0.84 -22.14
C HIS A 116 -15.31 1.56 -21.32
N VAL A 117 -14.42 2.31 -22.01
CA VAL A 117 -13.27 3.00 -21.40
C VAL A 117 -13.47 4.50 -21.50
N HIS A 118 -13.40 5.18 -20.36
CA HIS A 118 -13.37 6.62 -20.24
C HIS A 118 -11.94 7.12 -20.05
N ASP A 119 -11.54 8.10 -20.82
CA ASP A 119 -10.25 8.76 -20.66
C ASP A 119 -10.33 9.83 -19.56
N TRP A 120 -9.56 9.64 -18.49
CA TRP A 120 -9.46 10.64 -17.43
C TRP A 120 -8.88 11.97 -17.96
N PRO A 121 -9.43 13.15 -17.58
CA PRO A 121 -10.46 13.38 -16.55
C PRO A 121 -11.92 13.44 -17.08
N ASN A 122 -12.19 13.09 -18.32
CA ASN A 122 -13.49 13.23 -18.96
C ASN A 122 -14.41 12.05 -18.61
N VAL A 123 -15.08 12.12 -17.48
CA VAL A 123 -15.98 11.06 -16.99
C VAL A 123 -17.36 11.63 -16.69
N ASN A 124 -18.39 11.04 -17.30
CA ASN A 124 -19.79 11.36 -17.00
C ASN A 124 -20.42 10.20 -16.20
N VAL A 125 -20.81 10.47 -14.97
CA VAL A 125 -21.38 9.47 -14.04
C VAL A 125 -22.93 9.51 -14.04
N GLN A 126 -23.54 10.68 -13.96
CA GLN A 126 -24.98 11.01 -14.03
C GLN A 126 -25.92 9.81 -13.75
N ASP A 127 -26.08 9.41 -12.50
CA ASP A 127 -27.00 8.34 -12.04
C ASP A 127 -26.82 6.95 -12.72
N ARG A 128 -25.72 6.74 -13.43
CA ARG A 128 -25.44 5.51 -14.17
C ARG A 128 -24.84 4.40 -13.31
N PHE A 129 -24.21 4.74 -12.19
CA PHE A 129 -23.45 3.83 -11.36
C PHE A 129 -23.91 3.88 -9.90
N ASP A 130 -23.88 2.74 -9.24
CA ASP A 130 -24.23 2.59 -7.82
C ASP A 130 -23.00 2.79 -6.91
N VAL A 131 -21.85 2.34 -7.36
CA VAL A 131 -20.59 2.39 -6.62
C VAL A 131 -19.40 2.61 -7.53
N GLY A 132 -18.44 3.43 -7.08
CA GLY A 132 -17.12 3.52 -7.69
C GLY A 132 -16.13 2.57 -7.03
N VAL A 133 -15.15 2.09 -7.78
CA VAL A 133 -14.01 1.30 -7.26
C VAL A 133 -12.73 1.91 -7.77
N VAL A 134 -11.83 2.31 -6.88
CA VAL A 134 -10.52 2.89 -7.24
C VAL A 134 -9.39 2.00 -6.74
N VAL A 135 -8.44 1.68 -7.63
CA VAL A 135 -7.28 0.85 -7.31
C VAL A 135 -6.07 1.38 -8.08
N SER A 136 -5.00 1.74 -7.38
CA SER A 136 -3.73 2.22 -8.00
C SER A 136 -3.96 3.21 -9.15
N PHE A 137 -4.81 4.22 -8.94
CA PHE A 137 -5.19 5.16 -9.99
C PHE A 137 -4.26 6.39 -10.07
N GLY A 138 -3.74 6.82 -8.92
CA GLY A 138 -2.75 7.91 -8.82
C GLY A 138 -3.28 9.32 -9.08
N CYS A 139 -4.59 9.50 -9.31
CA CYS A 139 -5.23 10.80 -9.50
C CYS A 139 -6.20 11.10 -8.36
N LEU A 140 -6.24 12.37 -7.95
CA LEU A 140 -7.19 12.83 -6.93
C LEU A 140 -8.60 12.96 -7.55
N LEU A 141 -9.57 12.25 -6.97
CA LEU A 141 -10.97 12.35 -7.35
C LEU A 141 -11.63 13.53 -6.67
N LYS A 142 -12.34 14.37 -7.45
CA LYS A 142 -13.01 15.57 -6.96
C LYS A 142 -14.25 15.21 -6.14
N GLU A 143 -14.57 16.06 -5.17
CA GLU A 143 -15.71 15.89 -4.26
C GLU A 143 -17.06 15.73 -5.00
N ASN A 144 -17.29 16.53 -6.03
CA ASN A 144 -18.49 16.45 -6.86
C ASN A 144 -18.62 15.12 -7.62
N LEU A 145 -17.50 14.46 -7.96
CA LEU A 145 -17.50 13.14 -8.56
C LEU A 145 -17.82 12.06 -7.51
N ILE A 146 -17.16 12.14 -6.34
CA ILE A 146 -17.37 11.16 -5.25
C ILE A 146 -18.84 11.15 -4.79
N GLY A 147 -19.47 12.33 -4.69
CA GLY A 147 -20.87 12.49 -4.26
C GLY A 147 -21.93 11.97 -5.24
N GLN A 148 -21.53 11.57 -6.47
CA GLN A 148 -22.47 11.04 -7.46
C GLN A 148 -22.76 9.53 -7.31
N PHE A 149 -22.03 8.85 -6.42
CA PHE A 149 -22.22 7.42 -6.19
C PHE A 149 -23.03 7.18 -4.91
N PRO A 150 -24.20 6.52 -4.98
CA PRO A 150 -25.01 6.21 -3.80
C PRO A 150 -24.25 5.49 -2.69
N TYR A 151 -23.34 4.58 -3.05
CA TYR A 151 -22.47 3.85 -2.10
C TYR A 151 -21.05 4.42 -2.00
N GLY A 152 -20.81 5.62 -2.57
CA GLY A 152 -19.50 6.24 -2.60
C GLY A 152 -18.52 5.50 -3.50
N ILE A 153 -17.24 5.76 -3.29
CA ILE A 153 -16.15 5.12 -4.02
C ILE A 153 -15.30 4.31 -3.03
N LEU A 154 -15.10 3.02 -3.34
CA LEU A 154 -14.29 2.09 -2.56
C LEU A 154 -12.85 2.12 -3.06
N ASN A 155 -11.88 2.16 -2.14
CA ASN A 155 -10.46 1.98 -2.45
C ASN A 155 -9.96 0.64 -1.93
N ILE A 156 -9.20 -0.08 -2.76
CA ILE A 156 -8.42 -1.24 -2.35
C ILE A 156 -7.02 -0.76 -1.99
N HIS A 157 -6.70 -0.83 -0.70
CA HIS A 157 -5.42 -0.40 -0.20
C HIS A 157 -4.60 -1.57 0.34
N PRO A 158 -3.41 -1.88 -0.20
CA PRO A 158 -2.63 -3.06 0.19
C PRO A 158 -1.82 -2.83 1.47
N SER A 159 -2.52 -2.53 2.56
CA SER A 159 -2.04 -2.53 3.93
C SER A 159 -3.19 -2.67 4.92
N LEU A 160 -2.87 -2.92 6.18
CA LEU A 160 -3.82 -2.86 7.30
C LEU A 160 -3.91 -1.42 7.82
N LEU A 161 -4.76 -0.59 7.18
CA LEU A 161 -4.98 0.78 7.62
C LEU A 161 -5.40 0.83 9.11
N PRO A 162 -4.88 1.79 9.88
CA PRO A 162 -4.24 3.05 9.47
C PRO A 162 -2.72 2.96 9.22
N ARG A 163 -2.12 1.75 9.25
CA ARG A 163 -0.70 1.57 8.93
C ARG A 163 -0.47 1.71 7.43
N TRP A 164 0.60 2.41 7.06
CA TRP A 164 1.07 2.61 5.68
C TRP A 164 0.08 3.35 4.77
N ARG A 165 -0.44 4.51 5.21
CA ARG A 165 -1.16 5.44 4.35
C ARG A 165 -0.21 6.02 3.30
N GLY A 166 -0.62 6.06 2.03
CA GLY A 166 0.17 6.65 0.95
C GLY A 166 0.40 5.73 -0.24
N PRO A 167 1.21 6.17 -1.21
CA PRO A 167 1.29 5.52 -2.53
C PRO A 167 2.13 4.24 -2.58
N ALA A 168 2.90 3.89 -1.53
CA ALA A 168 3.83 2.76 -1.59
C ALA A 168 3.75 1.78 -0.39
N PRO A 169 2.54 1.37 0.07
CA PRO A 169 2.38 0.59 1.30
C PRO A 169 3.11 -0.75 1.26
N VAL A 170 3.07 -1.48 0.15
CA VAL A 170 3.74 -2.78 0.00
C VAL A 170 5.26 -2.68 0.15
N PHE A 171 5.85 -1.63 -0.45
CA PHE A 171 7.29 -1.39 -0.33
C PHE A 171 7.68 -1.08 1.11
N HIS A 172 6.90 -0.23 1.80
CA HIS A 172 7.16 0.11 3.20
C HIS A 172 6.97 -1.06 4.16
N THR A 173 6.03 -1.96 3.88
CA THR A 173 5.87 -3.23 4.61
C THR A 173 7.18 -4.03 4.58
N VAL A 174 7.78 -4.23 3.40
CA VAL A 174 9.02 -5.00 3.25
C VAL A 174 10.23 -4.22 3.79
N LEU A 175 10.33 -2.92 3.52
CA LEU A 175 11.41 -2.05 4.02
C LEU A 175 11.55 -2.07 5.55
N HIS A 176 10.43 -2.19 6.26
CA HIS A 176 10.42 -2.17 7.73
C HIS A 176 10.39 -3.57 8.34
N GLY A 177 10.49 -4.62 7.50
CA GLY A 177 10.49 -6.00 7.98
C GLY A 177 9.20 -6.40 8.69
N ASP A 178 8.06 -5.84 8.29
CA ASP A 178 6.78 -6.19 8.91
C ASP A 178 6.47 -7.68 8.66
N THR A 179 6.14 -8.39 9.73
CA THR A 179 5.77 -9.82 9.67
C THR A 179 4.29 -10.03 9.34
N VAL A 180 3.49 -8.97 9.40
CA VAL A 180 2.05 -8.99 9.11
C VAL A 180 1.69 -7.79 8.23
N SER A 181 0.93 -8.06 7.20
CA SER A 181 0.32 -7.07 6.32
C SER A 181 -1.12 -7.48 5.99
N GLY A 182 -1.70 -6.97 4.93
CA GLY A 182 -3.03 -7.32 4.48
C GLY A 182 -3.59 -6.32 3.50
N VAL A 183 -4.90 -6.36 3.32
CA VAL A 183 -5.62 -5.45 2.44
C VAL A 183 -6.79 -4.83 3.17
N THR A 184 -7.03 -3.57 2.90
CA THR A 184 -8.17 -2.80 3.41
C THR A 184 -9.06 -2.35 2.26
N ILE A 185 -10.36 -2.62 2.36
CA ILE A 185 -11.39 -1.93 1.56
C ILE A 185 -11.92 -0.76 2.39
N MET A 186 -11.79 0.45 1.85
CA MET A 186 -12.25 1.66 2.51
C MET A 186 -13.06 2.54 1.57
N GLN A 187 -13.99 3.36 2.08
CA GLN A 187 -14.58 4.46 1.29
C GLN A 187 -13.62 5.64 1.25
N ILE A 188 -13.41 6.22 0.08
CA ILE A 188 -12.57 7.42 -0.02
C ILE A 188 -13.29 8.65 0.53
N ARG A 189 -12.49 9.60 1.04
CA ARG A 189 -12.94 10.94 1.43
C ARG A 189 -12.35 11.99 0.52
N PRO A 190 -13.10 13.07 0.25
CA PRO A 190 -12.55 14.19 -0.52
C PRO A 190 -11.30 14.80 0.13
N LYS A 191 -10.38 15.31 -0.69
CA LYS A 191 -9.21 16.12 -0.29
C LYS A 191 -8.13 15.40 0.54
N ARG A 192 -8.34 14.14 0.97
CA ARG A 192 -7.37 13.40 1.80
C ARG A 192 -7.27 11.95 1.35
N PHE A 193 -6.03 11.47 1.18
CA PHE A 193 -5.77 10.09 0.80
C PHE A 193 -5.78 9.16 2.03
N ASP A 194 -6.30 7.97 1.84
CA ASP A 194 -6.24 6.80 2.74
C ASP A 194 -6.69 7.05 4.19
N VAL A 195 -7.61 8.02 4.41
CA VAL A 195 -8.15 8.35 5.74
C VAL A 195 -9.64 8.04 5.90
N GLY A 196 -10.27 7.50 4.87
CA GLY A 196 -11.71 7.19 4.89
C GLY A 196 -12.04 5.99 5.78
N PRO A 197 -13.33 5.76 6.06
CA PRO A 197 -13.77 4.67 6.91
C PRO A 197 -13.48 3.31 6.27
N ILE A 198 -13.10 2.35 7.10
CA ILE A 198 -12.81 0.97 6.73
C ILE A 198 -14.12 0.19 6.65
N LEU A 199 -14.35 -0.49 5.53
CA LEU A 199 -15.47 -1.40 5.34
C LEU A 199 -15.06 -2.83 5.70
N ASN A 200 -13.95 -3.29 5.13
CA ASN A 200 -13.50 -4.68 5.28
C ASN A 200 -11.96 -4.74 5.29
N GLN A 201 -11.40 -5.73 5.98
CA GLN A 201 -9.96 -5.97 6.01
C GLN A 201 -9.67 -7.46 6.04
N CYS A 202 -8.61 -7.88 5.37
CA CYS A 202 -8.05 -9.22 5.53
C CYS A 202 -6.57 -9.14 5.89
N ILE A 203 -6.14 -10.03 6.80
CA ILE A 203 -4.77 -10.09 7.30
C ILE A 203 -3.99 -11.10 6.47
N TYR A 204 -2.71 -10.81 6.23
CA TYR A 204 -1.78 -11.70 5.56
C TYR A 204 -0.45 -11.76 6.32
N PRO A 205 0.01 -12.95 6.76
CA PRO A 205 1.36 -13.12 7.31
C PRO A 205 2.38 -12.96 6.18
N VAL A 206 3.32 -12.03 6.36
CA VAL A 206 4.35 -11.75 5.34
C VAL A 206 5.44 -12.81 5.44
N PRO A 207 5.73 -13.57 4.36
CA PRO A 207 6.83 -14.52 4.37
C PRO A 207 8.18 -13.80 4.59
N GLU A 208 9.07 -14.42 5.36
CA GLU A 208 10.33 -13.81 5.80
C GLU A 208 11.18 -13.25 4.65
N ASN A 209 11.24 -13.98 3.52
CA ASN A 209 12.05 -13.60 2.36
C ASN A 209 11.23 -12.99 1.21
N ALA A 210 9.99 -12.57 1.47
CA ALA A 210 9.14 -12.00 0.42
C ALA A 210 9.73 -10.69 -0.13
N THR A 211 9.74 -10.56 -1.45
CA THR A 211 10.01 -9.29 -2.12
C THR A 211 8.74 -8.44 -2.17
N ALA A 212 8.91 -7.13 -2.39
CA ALA A 212 7.74 -6.25 -2.56
C ALA A 212 6.89 -6.64 -3.78
N GLU A 213 7.48 -7.22 -4.82
CA GLU A 213 6.74 -7.70 -6.00
C GLU A 213 5.88 -8.91 -5.65
N GLN A 214 6.45 -9.94 -5.03
CA GLN A 214 5.73 -11.14 -4.60
C GLN A 214 4.59 -10.81 -3.61
N LEU A 215 4.89 -9.95 -2.64
CA LEU A 215 3.88 -9.48 -1.69
C LEU A 215 2.77 -8.70 -2.41
N GLY A 216 3.14 -7.82 -3.35
CA GLY A 216 2.20 -7.04 -4.15
C GLY A 216 1.24 -7.90 -4.97
N GLU A 217 1.74 -8.94 -5.66
CA GLU A 217 0.94 -9.89 -6.42
C GLU A 217 -0.06 -10.65 -5.53
N THR A 218 0.41 -11.11 -4.38
CA THR A 218 -0.44 -11.79 -3.40
C THR A 218 -1.54 -10.87 -2.87
N LEU A 219 -1.18 -9.64 -2.47
CA LEU A 219 -2.15 -8.67 -1.94
C LEU A 219 -3.11 -8.16 -3.02
N ALA A 220 -2.71 -8.12 -4.30
CA ALA A 220 -3.61 -7.81 -5.42
C ALA A 220 -4.72 -8.84 -5.55
N THR A 221 -4.36 -10.13 -5.56
CA THR A 221 -5.33 -11.23 -5.64
C THR A 221 -6.23 -11.29 -4.41
N MET A 222 -5.67 -11.09 -3.21
CA MET A 222 -6.46 -11.03 -1.97
C MET A 222 -7.42 -9.85 -1.97
N GLY A 223 -6.97 -8.67 -2.39
CA GLY A 223 -7.77 -7.46 -2.48
C GLY A 223 -8.93 -7.59 -3.47
N ALA A 224 -8.67 -8.24 -4.62
CA ALA A 224 -9.69 -8.51 -5.62
C ALA A 224 -10.81 -9.43 -5.08
N LYS A 225 -10.44 -10.49 -4.36
CA LYS A 225 -11.41 -11.39 -3.70
C LYS A 225 -12.19 -10.66 -2.59
N LEU A 226 -11.49 -9.90 -1.73
CA LEU A 226 -12.09 -9.12 -0.66
C LEU A 226 -13.07 -8.08 -1.21
N LEU A 227 -12.78 -7.47 -2.36
CA LEU A 227 -13.69 -6.55 -3.04
C LEU A 227 -14.99 -7.24 -3.43
N ILE A 228 -14.92 -8.43 -4.06
CA ILE A 228 -16.12 -9.18 -4.45
C ILE A 228 -16.97 -9.53 -3.23
N ASP A 229 -16.35 -10.03 -2.15
CA ASP A 229 -17.04 -10.33 -0.88
C ASP A 229 -17.71 -9.06 -0.30
N THR A 230 -17.00 -7.93 -0.34
CA THR A 230 -17.55 -6.65 0.14
C THR A 230 -18.73 -6.19 -0.72
N LEU A 231 -18.67 -6.35 -2.03
CA LEU A 231 -19.76 -5.99 -2.95
C LEU A 231 -20.98 -6.91 -2.80
N GLN A 232 -20.83 -8.17 -2.38
CA GLN A 232 -21.97 -9.05 -2.13
C GLN A 232 -22.88 -8.51 -1.03
N ASN A 233 -22.29 -7.88 -0.01
CA ASN A 233 -23.02 -7.35 1.17
C ASN A 233 -22.73 -5.84 1.37
N LEU A 234 -22.61 -5.09 0.28
CA LEU A 234 -22.17 -3.69 0.30
C LEU A 234 -22.99 -2.79 1.25
N PRO A 235 -24.33 -2.84 1.30
CA PRO A 235 -25.11 -2.01 2.21
C PRO A 235 -24.78 -2.28 3.68
N GLU A 236 -24.56 -3.53 4.07
CA GLU A 236 -24.20 -3.92 5.43
C GLU A 236 -22.80 -3.40 5.79
N PHE A 237 -21.81 -3.58 4.92
CA PHE A 237 -20.45 -3.05 5.12
C PHE A 237 -20.44 -1.53 5.21
N VAL A 238 -21.24 -0.83 4.41
CA VAL A 238 -21.36 0.63 4.47
C VAL A 238 -22.04 1.08 5.76
N ALA A 239 -23.04 0.38 6.24
CA ALA A 239 -23.72 0.69 7.50
C ALA A 239 -22.80 0.47 8.71
N ASN A 240 -21.97 -0.59 8.68
CA ASN A 240 -21.09 -1.00 9.78
C ASN A 240 -19.63 -0.48 9.61
N ARG A 241 -19.39 0.47 8.70
CA ARG A 241 -18.05 1.01 8.43
C ARG A 241 -17.43 1.61 9.71
N ARG A 242 -16.13 1.43 9.86
CA ARG A 242 -15.37 1.91 11.02
C ARG A 242 -14.46 3.06 10.64
N GLU A 243 -14.52 4.15 11.41
CA GLU A 243 -13.55 5.24 11.27
C GLU A 243 -12.14 4.77 11.64
N GLN A 244 -11.15 5.26 10.91
CA GLN A 244 -9.76 4.96 11.23
C GLN A 244 -9.34 5.72 12.49
N THR A 245 -8.69 5.01 13.41
CA THR A 245 -8.12 5.61 14.63
C THR A 245 -6.85 6.42 14.30
N SER A 246 -6.48 7.34 15.20
CA SER A 246 -5.18 8.02 15.14
C SER A 246 -4.02 7.13 15.61
N LYS A 247 -4.31 6.09 16.39
CA LYS A 247 -3.29 5.15 16.87
C LYS A 247 -2.85 4.21 15.75
N GLY A 248 -1.53 4.04 15.59
CA GLY A 248 -0.94 3.14 14.58
C GLY A 248 -0.85 3.72 13.17
N VAL A 249 -1.13 5.01 13.00
CA VAL A 249 -0.95 5.70 11.72
C VAL A 249 0.53 5.75 11.37
N THR A 250 0.88 5.26 10.18
CA THR A 250 2.19 5.43 9.56
C THR A 250 2.04 5.85 8.11
N SER A 251 3.07 6.50 7.57
CA SER A 251 3.11 7.00 6.21
C SER A 251 3.91 6.05 5.30
N ALA A 252 3.44 5.87 4.07
CA ALA A 252 4.12 5.13 3.02
C ALA A 252 4.37 6.03 1.79
N PRO A 253 5.32 6.98 1.88
CA PRO A 253 5.63 7.89 0.79
C PRO A 253 6.14 7.15 -0.43
N LYS A 254 6.13 7.83 -1.57
CA LYS A 254 6.61 7.28 -2.84
C LYS A 254 8.09 6.91 -2.73
N ILE A 255 8.43 5.72 -3.23
CA ILE A 255 9.81 5.25 -3.30
C ILE A 255 10.62 6.16 -4.24
N SER A 256 11.76 6.62 -3.75
CA SER A 256 12.69 7.45 -4.50
C SER A 256 14.04 6.75 -4.72
N SER A 257 14.74 7.14 -5.75
CA SER A 257 16.07 6.59 -6.02
C SER A 257 17.10 6.94 -4.94
N SER A 258 16.87 7.98 -4.14
CA SER A 258 17.73 8.33 -3.00
C SER A 258 17.77 7.25 -1.93
N MET A 259 16.69 6.49 -1.76
CA MET A 259 16.59 5.41 -0.78
C MET A 259 17.53 4.23 -1.07
N SER A 260 18.08 4.13 -2.29
CA SER A 260 18.98 3.03 -2.65
C SER A 260 20.41 3.20 -2.18
N TRP A 261 20.78 4.33 -1.59
CA TRP A 261 22.10 4.54 -1.03
C TRP A 261 22.26 3.82 0.31
N ILE A 262 23.29 2.97 0.40
CA ILE A 262 23.61 2.29 1.66
C ILE A 262 24.52 3.21 2.49
N VAL A 263 24.19 3.32 3.78
CA VAL A 263 25.00 3.96 4.82
C VAL A 263 25.54 2.84 5.70
N TRP A 264 26.78 2.42 5.43
CA TRP A 264 27.37 1.20 6.02
C TRP A 264 27.49 1.28 7.54
N GLU A 265 27.70 2.47 8.07
CA GLU A 265 27.83 2.74 9.49
C GLU A 265 26.51 2.67 10.26
N GLU A 266 25.38 2.81 9.54
CA GLU A 266 24.04 2.91 10.15
C GLU A 266 23.17 1.69 9.86
N HIS A 267 23.25 1.15 8.63
CA HIS A 267 22.40 0.03 8.21
C HIS A 267 22.91 -1.30 8.78
N THR A 268 21.97 -2.07 9.35
CA THR A 268 22.19 -3.45 9.74
C THR A 268 22.08 -4.41 8.55
N CYS A 269 22.56 -5.63 8.69
CA CYS A 269 22.38 -6.70 7.69
C CYS A 269 20.89 -6.87 7.31
N ASP A 270 20.01 -6.88 8.30
CA ASP A 270 18.58 -7.02 8.10
C ASP A 270 17.97 -5.83 7.35
N GLN A 271 18.42 -4.61 7.64
CA GLN A 271 17.95 -3.42 6.93
C GLN A 271 18.39 -3.40 5.46
N ILE A 272 19.61 -3.87 5.16
CA ILE A 272 20.12 -3.99 3.79
C ILE A 272 19.35 -5.08 3.02
N ASP A 273 19.08 -6.21 3.67
CA ASP A 273 18.24 -7.28 3.10
C ASP A 273 16.82 -6.79 2.81
N CYS A 274 16.16 -6.15 3.78
CA CYS A 274 14.85 -5.55 3.58
C CYS A 274 14.85 -4.51 2.45
N LEU A 275 15.86 -3.66 2.41
CA LEU A 275 16.02 -2.66 1.35
C LEU A 275 16.15 -3.32 -0.03
N PHE A 276 16.97 -4.36 -0.14
CA PHE A 276 17.12 -5.09 -1.39
C PHE A 276 15.81 -5.77 -1.82
N ARG A 277 15.13 -6.47 -0.91
CA ARG A 277 13.85 -7.13 -1.20
C ARG A 277 12.72 -6.15 -1.54
N ALA A 278 12.79 -4.95 -0.97
CA ALA A 278 11.79 -3.93 -1.25
C ALA A 278 12.00 -3.25 -2.60
N ILE A 279 13.22 -2.82 -2.95
CA ILE A 279 13.44 -1.97 -4.11
C ILE A 279 14.48 -2.49 -5.11
N GLY A 280 15.30 -3.49 -4.74
CA GLY A 280 16.48 -3.90 -5.49
C GLY A 280 16.21 -4.35 -6.92
N SER A 281 15.05 -4.94 -7.22
CA SER A 281 14.63 -5.33 -8.56
C SER A 281 14.39 -4.13 -9.50
N ARG A 282 13.97 -2.98 -8.94
CA ARG A 282 13.63 -1.76 -9.70
C ARG A 282 14.71 -0.70 -9.63
N ILE A 283 15.33 -0.57 -8.47
CA ILE A 283 16.32 0.46 -8.15
C ILE A 283 17.51 -0.25 -7.49
N PRO A 284 18.57 -0.57 -8.24
CA PRO A 284 19.76 -1.20 -7.67
C PRO A 284 20.31 -0.42 -6.48
N LEU A 285 20.73 -1.13 -5.43
CA LEU A 285 21.39 -0.53 -4.28
C LEU A 285 22.69 0.12 -4.69
N ARG A 286 23.07 1.20 -4.04
CA ARG A 286 24.23 2.03 -4.42
C ARG A 286 25.12 2.32 -3.24
N THR A 287 26.40 2.45 -3.54
CA THR A 287 27.45 2.93 -2.65
C THR A 287 28.48 3.71 -3.46
N LEU A 288 29.56 4.16 -2.84
CA LEU A 288 30.67 4.80 -3.53
C LEU A 288 31.88 3.87 -3.49
N TRP A 289 32.61 3.82 -4.61
CA TRP A 289 33.93 3.22 -4.72
C TRP A 289 34.92 4.27 -5.17
N MET A 290 35.88 4.66 -4.33
CA MET A 290 36.84 5.73 -4.57
C MET A 290 36.16 7.05 -5.00
N GLY A 291 35.04 7.39 -4.35
CA GLY A 291 34.26 8.60 -4.64
C GLY A 291 33.28 8.48 -5.81
N GLU A 292 33.32 7.39 -6.59
CA GLU A 292 32.43 7.17 -7.73
C GLU A 292 31.27 6.25 -7.40
N PRO A 293 30.04 6.55 -7.88
CA PRO A 293 28.86 5.70 -7.67
C PRO A 293 29.03 4.30 -8.29
N ILE A 294 28.77 3.28 -7.48
CA ILE A 294 28.72 1.88 -7.89
C ILE A 294 27.39 1.27 -7.48
N LYS A 295 26.80 0.43 -8.34
CA LYS A 295 25.57 -0.31 -8.03
C LYS A 295 25.94 -1.71 -7.58
N LEU A 296 25.28 -2.18 -6.53
CA LEU A 296 25.39 -3.52 -5.99
C LEU A 296 24.25 -4.37 -6.56
N LEU A 297 24.60 -5.53 -7.11
CA LEU A 297 23.67 -6.41 -7.82
C LEU A 297 23.74 -7.83 -7.25
N ASP A 298 22.66 -8.58 -7.43
CA ASP A 298 22.58 -9.99 -7.07
C ASP A 298 22.97 -10.23 -5.60
N PHE A 299 22.16 -9.68 -4.71
CA PHE A 299 22.28 -9.90 -3.26
C PHE A 299 22.31 -11.40 -2.95
N ALA A 300 23.34 -11.86 -2.24
CA ALA A 300 23.59 -13.27 -1.99
C ALA A 300 23.28 -13.69 -0.53
N GLY A 301 22.93 -12.74 0.31
CA GLY A 301 22.55 -13.01 1.68
C GLY A 301 23.29 -12.16 2.71
N LYS A 302 22.96 -12.41 3.97
CA LYS A 302 23.55 -11.80 5.15
C LYS A 302 24.31 -12.84 5.96
N PHE A 303 25.43 -12.42 6.53
CA PHE A 303 26.28 -13.26 7.34
C PHE A 303 26.48 -12.60 8.71
N LEU A 304 25.72 -13.07 9.68
CA LEU A 304 25.88 -12.67 11.09
C LEU A 304 27.02 -13.48 11.69
N THR A 305 28.25 -13.29 11.24
CA THR A 305 29.38 -13.97 11.85
C THR A 305 29.99 -13.11 12.94
N SER A 306 29.80 -13.51 14.16
CA SER A 306 30.89 -13.45 15.12
C SER A 306 32.04 -14.28 14.57
N LEU A 307 32.89 -13.71 13.71
CA LEU A 307 34.22 -14.23 13.49
C LEU A 307 34.91 -14.07 14.86
N SER A 308 34.86 -15.12 15.67
CA SER A 308 35.42 -15.16 17.00
C SER A 308 36.85 -14.63 16.96
N GLY A 309 37.12 -13.51 17.60
CA GLY A 309 38.43 -12.92 17.78
C GLY A 309 38.85 -11.82 16.81
N ALA A 310 38.00 -11.37 15.87
CA ALA A 310 38.38 -10.29 14.95
C ALA A 310 38.06 -8.92 15.56
N VAL A 311 39.01 -8.00 15.45
CA VAL A 311 38.79 -6.55 15.66
C VAL A 311 37.59 -6.13 14.82
N ALA A 312 36.72 -5.29 15.38
CA ALA A 312 35.57 -4.72 14.64
C ALA A 312 36.08 -4.04 13.37
N GLU A 313 35.65 -4.54 12.21
CA GLU A 313 36.10 -3.99 10.95
C GLU A 313 35.38 -2.69 10.63
N THR A 314 36.08 -1.80 9.93
CA THR A 314 35.48 -0.55 9.46
C THR A 314 34.26 -0.85 8.57
N PRO A 315 33.07 -0.30 8.85
CA PRO A 315 31.92 -0.47 7.98
C PRO A 315 32.22 -0.05 6.54
N GLY A 316 31.77 -0.85 5.55
CA GLY A 316 32.11 -0.68 4.15
C GLY A 316 33.34 -1.48 3.70
N THR A 317 34.12 -2.10 4.62
CA THR A 317 35.25 -2.97 4.21
C THR A 317 34.73 -4.05 3.28
N VAL A 318 35.42 -4.22 2.13
CA VAL A 318 35.03 -5.18 1.10
C VAL A 318 36.09 -6.27 0.97
N ARG A 319 35.62 -7.52 0.90
CA ARG A 319 36.42 -8.73 0.71
C ARG A 319 35.81 -9.60 -0.36
N TYR A 320 36.63 -10.31 -1.13
CA TYR A 320 36.15 -11.35 -2.04
C TYR A 320 36.23 -12.71 -1.35
N ASP A 321 35.07 -13.36 -1.28
CA ASP A 321 34.96 -14.75 -0.79
C ASP A 321 34.90 -15.71 -1.97
N ARG A 322 35.87 -16.65 -2.00
CA ARG A 322 36.00 -17.64 -3.08
C ARG A 322 34.96 -18.74 -3.01
N GLU A 323 34.49 -19.08 -1.82
CA GLU A 323 33.56 -20.20 -1.63
C GLU A 323 32.18 -19.83 -2.14
N SER A 324 31.71 -18.62 -1.83
CA SER A 324 30.39 -18.12 -2.27
C SER A 324 30.44 -17.36 -3.59
N ASP A 325 31.62 -17.14 -4.19
CA ASP A 325 31.86 -16.27 -5.34
C ASP A 325 31.16 -14.93 -5.19
N SER A 326 31.41 -14.25 -4.09
CA SER A 326 30.72 -13.01 -3.75
C SER A 326 31.65 -11.98 -3.10
N LEU A 327 31.24 -10.72 -3.16
CA LEU A 327 31.84 -9.64 -2.39
C LEU A 327 31.14 -9.57 -1.03
N LEU A 328 31.88 -9.84 0.02
CA LEU A 328 31.43 -9.61 1.39
C LEU A 328 31.73 -8.17 1.77
N ILE A 329 30.74 -7.46 2.26
CA ILE A 329 30.85 -6.07 2.66
C ILE A 329 30.41 -5.94 4.11
N SER A 330 31.28 -5.36 4.96
CA SER A 330 30.94 -5.15 6.37
C SER A 330 29.92 -4.02 6.50
N CYS A 331 28.97 -4.19 7.40
CA CYS A 331 28.01 -3.18 7.77
C CYS A 331 27.96 -3.04 9.30
N LYS A 332 26.97 -2.35 9.83
CA LYS A 332 26.88 -2.00 11.25
C LYS A 332 27.02 -3.20 12.21
N ASP A 333 26.45 -4.35 11.86
CA ASP A 333 26.32 -5.51 12.77
C ASP A 333 26.77 -6.85 12.17
N GLY A 334 27.35 -6.82 10.96
CA GLY A 334 27.79 -8.05 10.30
C GLY A 334 28.23 -7.80 8.86
N TRP A 335 28.00 -8.80 8.00
CA TRP A 335 28.41 -8.78 6.61
C TRP A 335 27.24 -9.08 5.69
N VAL A 336 27.24 -8.44 4.53
CA VAL A 336 26.30 -8.73 3.45
C VAL A 336 27.06 -9.09 2.17
N ALA A 337 26.47 -9.95 1.35
CA ALA A 337 27.11 -10.47 0.15
C ALA A 337 26.41 -10.05 -1.12
N PHE A 338 27.21 -9.72 -2.15
CA PHE A 338 26.73 -9.42 -3.49
C PHE A 338 27.58 -10.15 -4.53
N ARG A 339 26.95 -10.79 -5.55
CA ARG A 339 27.66 -11.53 -6.60
C ARG A 339 28.13 -10.67 -7.76
N ALA A 340 27.58 -9.46 -7.91
CA ALA A 340 27.95 -8.59 -8.99
C ALA A 340 27.85 -7.12 -8.58
N VAL A 341 28.59 -6.29 -9.30
CA VAL A 341 28.55 -4.83 -9.21
C VAL A 341 28.42 -4.22 -10.60
N MET A 342 27.98 -2.99 -10.68
CA MET A 342 27.96 -2.21 -11.93
C MET A 342 28.63 -0.85 -11.71
N LEU A 343 29.74 -0.66 -12.41
CA LEU A 343 30.37 0.61 -12.65
C LEU A 343 29.92 1.14 -14.03
N LYS A 344 30.84 1.18 -15.02
CA LYS A 344 30.48 1.43 -16.43
C LYS A 344 29.80 0.22 -17.08
N LYS A 345 30.19 -0.99 -16.65
CA LYS A 345 29.62 -2.28 -17.06
C LYS A 345 29.40 -3.16 -15.87
N ARG A 346 28.56 -4.20 -16.04
CA ARG A 346 28.39 -5.23 -15.01
C ARG A 346 29.69 -6.05 -14.91
N LEU A 347 30.11 -6.28 -13.67
CA LEU A 347 31.25 -7.10 -13.27
C LEU A 347 30.78 -8.16 -12.29
N SER A 348 31.26 -9.40 -12.44
CA SER A 348 31.12 -10.40 -11.41
C SER A 348 31.95 -10.01 -10.18
N ALA A 349 31.70 -10.68 -9.04
CA ALA A 349 32.49 -10.49 -7.83
C ALA A 349 33.98 -10.78 -8.09
N LEU A 350 34.28 -11.85 -8.85
CA LEU A 350 35.65 -12.21 -9.26
C LEU A 350 36.28 -11.16 -10.17
N ASP A 351 35.56 -10.66 -11.17
CA ASP A 351 36.09 -9.62 -12.09
C ASP A 351 36.38 -8.34 -11.31
N PHE A 352 35.50 -7.95 -10.39
CA PHE A 352 35.76 -6.77 -9.57
C PHE A 352 36.95 -6.98 -8.66
N TYR A 353 37.08 -8.17 -8.03
CA TYR A 353 38.24 -8.53 -7.24
C TYR A 353 39.55 -8.42 -8.06
N ASN A 354 39.62 -9.08 -9.22
CA ASN A 354 40.82 -9.11 -10.03
C ASN A 354 41.17 -7.72 -10.59
N GLY A 355 40.19 -6.94 -11.03
CA GLY A 355 40.41 -5.66 -11.65
C GLY A 355 40.63 -4.49 -10.71
N TYR A 356 40.03 -4.52 -9.54
CA TYR A 356 39.95 -3.37 -8.63
C TYR A 356 40.45 -3.63 -7.20
N LEU A 357 40.18 -4.80 -6.59
CA LEU A 357 40.64 -5.09 -5.23
C LEU A 357 42.04 -5.66 -5.20
N HIS A 358 42.34 -6.70 -5.99
CA HIS A 358 43.64 -7.37 -5.99
C HIS A 358 44.80 -6.45 -6.35
N PRO A 359 44.71 -5.59 -7.38
CA PRO A 359 45.76 -4.59 -7.67
C PRO A 359 45.97 -3.60 -6.52
N PHE A 360 44.94 -3.30 -5.76
CA PHE A 360 45.03 -2.40 -4.62
C PHE A 360 45.88 -3.02 -3.50
N PHE A 361 45.77 -4.33 -3.25
CA PHE A 361 46.57 -5.06 -2.25
C PHE A 361 48.00 -5.28 -2.71
N LEU A 362 48.27 -5.40 -4.03
CA LEU A 362 49.61 -5.60 -4.58
C LEU A 362 50.45 -4.33 -4.61
N LYS A 363 49.83 -3.18 -4.78
CA LYS A 363 50.56 -1.91 -4.79
C LYS A 363 50.90 -1.54 -3.37
N ARG A 364 52.19 -1.61 -3.02
CA ARG A 364 52.77 -1.02 -1.80
C ARG A 364 52.66 0.52 -1.92
N PHE A 365 51.48 1.06 -1.61
CA PHE A 365 51.33 2.51 -1.51
C PHE A 365 52.05 3.01 -0.27
N PRO A 366 52.90 4.04 -0.35
CA PRO A 366 53.53 4.63 0.80
C PRO A 366 52.47 5.28 1.69
N ARG A 367 52.28 4.77 2.89
CA ARG A 367 51.73 5.35 4.14
C ARG A 367 50.46 6.23 4.12
N ARG A 368 49.64 6.21 3.10
CA ARG A 368 48.23 6.56 3.21
C ARG A 368 47.43 5.32 2.78
N GLN A 369 47.30 4.36 3.69
CA GLN A 369 46.37 3.26 3.53
C GLN A 369 44.97 3.84 3.40
N LYS A 370 44.55 4.09 2.17
CA LYS A 370 43.13 4.08 1.87
C LYS A 370 42.68 2.62 2.07
N GLU A 371 41.89 2.37 3.11
CA GLU A 371 41.27 1.09 3.31
C GLU A 371 40.45 0.72 2.07
N CYS A 372 40.41 -0.57 1.70
CA CYS A 372 39.52 -1.07 0.66
C CYS A 372 38.09 -1.05 1.15
N VAL A 373 37.46 0.12 1.09
CA VAL A 373 36.10 0.32 1.64
C VAL A 373 35.18 0.91 0.57
N PHE A 374 33.95 0.45 0.60
CA PHE A 374 32.85 1.15 -0.01
C PHE A 374 32.43 2.30 0.91
N GLU A 375 32.35 3.49 0.35
CA GLU A 375 32.06 4.70 1.11
C GLU A 375 30.56 4.98 1.11
N SER A 376 30.04 5.43 2.25
CA SER A 376 28.65 5.87 2.37
C SER A 376 28.46 7.22 1.68
N TYR A 377 27.37 7.37 0.91
CA TYR A 377 27.01 8.66 0.34
C TYR A 377 26.42 9.56 1.44
N LYS A 378 27.16 10.62 1.81
CA LYS A 378 26.70 11.63 2.77
C LYS A 378 26.16 12.83 2.01
N THR A 379 24.88 13.12 2.12
CA THR A 379 24.31 14.40 1.65
C THR A 379 24.89 15.54 2.48
N LYS A 380 25.17 16.68 1.87
CA LYS A 380 25.74 17.85 2.57
C LYS A 380 24.85 18.38 3.73
N ASP A 381 23.63 17.89 3.85
CA ASP A 381 22.63 18.30 4.85
C ASP A 381 22.37 17.23 5.95
N SER A 382 23.25 16.25 6.15
CA SER A 382 23.06 15.18 7.14
C SER A 382 23.42 15.60 8.57
N ASN A 383 22.87 16.73 9.06
CA ASN A 383 22.75 17.03 10.48
C ASN A 383 21.35 16.70 11.05
N THR A 384 20.48 16.06 10.27
CA THR A 384 19.13 15.65 10.72
C THR A 384 19.04 14.13 10.71
N PRO A 385 18.87 13.46 11.86
CA PRO A 385 18.62 12.01 11.90
C PRO A 385 17.32 11.71 11.18
N LEU A 386 17.37 10.79 10.20
CA LEU A 386 16.19 10.21 9.57
C LEU A 386 15.32 9.54 10.64
N GLY A 387 14.31 10.24 11.14
CA GLY A 387 13.37 9.58 12.02
C GLY A 387 12.68 10.40 13.11
N ARG A 388 12.34 11.68 12.92
CA ARG A 388 11.38 12.33 13.85
C ARG A 388 10.60 13.56 13.36
N GLU A 389 10.79 14.10 12.17
CA GLU A 389 10.20 15.42 11.85
C GLU A 389 9.17 15.52 10.72
N ASP A 390 8.73 14.44 10.08
CA ASP A 390 7.71 14.56 9.04
C ASP A 390 6.25 14.43 9.52
N ALA A 391 6.02 14.42 10.84
CA ALA A 391 4.66 14.37 11.38
C ALA A 391 3.91 15.72 11.34
N HIS A 392 4.58 16.84 11.07
CA HIS A 392 3.96 18.17 11.18
C HIS A 392 3.79 18.97 9.88
N LYS A 393 4.25 18.48 8.73
CA LYS A 393 4.12 19.24 7.45
C LYS A 393 2.96 18.83 6.54
N VAL A 394 2.07 17.95 6.96
CA VAL A 394 0.89 17.54 6.17
C VAL A 394 -0.38 18.32 6.55
N GLN A 395 -0.29 19.38 7.34
CA GLN A 395 -1.47 20.18 7.71
C GLN A 395 -1.80 21.34 6.77
N ASN A 396 -0.95 21.67 5.80
CA ASN A 396 -1.20 22.78 4.86
C ASN A 396 -0.77 22.43 3.43
N LEU A 397 -1.51 21.56 2.76
CA LEU A 397 -1.62 21.50 1.28
C LEU A 397 -2.94 20.87 0.89
#